data_5e9ac63b156adf0aa3d1068711087fd2
#
_entry.id   5e9ac63b156adf0aa3d1068711087fd2
#
_cell.length_a   1.000
_cell.length_b   1.000
_cell.length_c   1.000
_cell.angle_alpha   90.00
_cell.angle_beta   90.00
_cell.angle_gamma   90.00
#
_symmetry.space_group_name_H-M   'P 1'
#
loop_
_entity.id
_entity.type
_entity.pdbx_description
1 polymer ?
#
loop_
_entity_poly.entity_id
_entity_poly.type
_entity_poly.pdbx_seq_one_letter_code
_entity_poly.pdbx_strand_id
1 'polypeptide(L)'
;LEMTALDSDSVTQRAATQPDSFDIADIEYWICKKVWPTGNLQAMDTSKIANYDKIVGIFKSGKLTPESVIAQGTAPHTVGFVDGPDGTSFSDSETGWMTLIPTIYNADTLGIRPDLIGRPIESWTELLNPEFKGKASILDISSIGIMDMAMVCEAMGEIAYGDKGNMTREEIDKTIAIFTEAKKNGQFRAFWKTFDESVNLMASGEVVIQSMWSPAITAVKSRGIPCVYQPLKEGYRSWGGGIGLSKGLSGLELDAAYEYINWYLSGWVGGYLMRQGYYSAVPETSKEFMSENEWGYWFEGKEATDVITSPTGDKLAEAGETRDGGSFYDRMGAVACWNAVMDENQYMVRKWNEFIAA
;
A
#
# COMPACT_ATOMS: atom_id res chain seq x y z
N LEU A 1 1.30 25.43 -5.13
CA LEU A 1 1.65 24.04 -5.47
C LEU A 1 1.01 23.67 -6.81
N GLU A 2 1.81 23.10 -7.71
CA GLU A 2 1.32 22.43 -8.89
C GLU A 2 1.45 20.92 -8.65
N MET A 3 0.36 20.18 -8.83
CA MET A 3 0.29 18.74 -8.55
C MET A 3 0.04 17.97 -9.83
N THR A 4 0.85 16.96 -10.09
CA THR A 4 0.68 16.02 -11.20
C THR A 4 0.41 14.63 -10.66
N ALA A 5 -0.79 14.09 -10.89
CA ALA A 5 -1.12 12.72 -10.50
C ALA A 5 -0.48 11.73 -11.50
N LEU A 6 0.24 10.75 -10.99
CA LEU A 6 0.90 9.69 -11.75
C LEU A 6 0.65 8.33 -11.07
N ASP A 7 0.65 7.26 -11.87
CA ASP A 7 0.71 5.90 -11.34
C ASP A 7 2.12 5.55 -10.83
N SER A 8 2.27 4.45 -10.07
CA SER A 8 3.54 4.05 -9.45
C SER A 8 4.68 3.83 -10.46
N ASP A 9 4.41 3.31 -11.66
CA ASP A 9 5.44 3.10 -12.67
C ASP A 9 5.86 4.45 -13.31
N SER A 10 4.91 5.32 -13.61
CA SER A 10 5.15 6.64 -14.19
C SER A 10 5.91 7.57 -13.24
N VAL A 11 5.54 7.60 -11.93
CA VAL A 11 6.29 8.40 -10.94
C VAL A 11 7.69 7.84 -10.72
N THR A 12 7.85 6.51 -10.70
CA THR A 12 9.17 5.86 -10.61
C THR A 12 10.06 6.25 -11.79
N GLN A 13 9.55 6.17 -13.01
CA GLN A 13 10.30 6.53 -14.22
C GLN A 13 10.68 8.00 -14.19
N ARG A 14 9.75 8.90 -13.85
CA ARG A 14 10.01 10.33 -13.79
C ARG A 14 11.06 10.66 -12.73
N ALA A 15 10.95 10.13 -11.53
CA ALA A 15 11.93 10.34 -10.46
C ALA A 15 13.32 9.79 -10.83
N ALA A 16 13.38 8.63 -11.50
CA ALA A 16 14.63 8.00 -11.89
C ALA A 16 15.34 8.68 -13.09
N THR A 17 14.61 9.39 -13.96
CA THR A 17 15.17 9.86 -15.25
C THR A 17 15.06 11.36 -15.50
N GLN A 18 14.24 12.08 -14.73
CA GLN A 18 13.91 13.50 -14.96
C GLN A 18 13.93 14.31 -13.66
N PRO A 19 15.07 14.37 -12.93
CA PRO A 19 15.16 15.02 -11.62
C PRO A 19 14.80 16.51 -11.65
N ASP A 20 15.03 17.21 -12.77
CA ASP A 20 14.74 18.64 -12.92
C ASP A 20 13.25 18.94 -13.24
N SER A 21 12.42 17.91 -13.32
CA SER A 21 11.00 18.06 -13.68
C SER A 21 10.05 18.08 -12.47
N PHE A 22 10.58 17.97 -11.25
CA PHE A 22 9.80 17.98 -10.00
C PHE A 22 10.64 18.48 -8.83
N ASP A 23 10.01 19.07 -7.86
CA ASP A 23 10.60 19.46 -6.58
C ASP A 23 10.42 18.36 -5.54
N ILE A 24 9.21 17.85 -5.44
CA ILE A 24 8.75 16.84 -4.50
C ILE A 24 8.15 15.66 -5.26
N ALA A 25 8.52 14.44 -4.90
CA ALA A 25 7.87 13.21 -5.36
C ALA A 25 7.27 12.48 -4.15
N ASP A 26 5.94 12.26 -4.17
CA ASP A 26 5.29 11.35 -3.23
C ASP A 26 5.31 9.95 -3.86
N ILE A 27 6.15 9.08 -3.31
CA ILE A 27 6.43 7.74 -3.83
C ILE A 27 6.36 6.69 -2.72
N GLU A 28 6.21 5.43 -3.11
CA GLU A 28 6.23 4.33 -2.16
C GLU A 28 7.68 3.92 -1.81
N TYR A 29 7.90 3.47 -0.56
CA TYR A 29 9.24 3.11 -0.05
C TYR A 29 9.94 2.02 -0.88
N TRP A 30 9.20 1.03 -1.38
CA TRP A 30 9.78 -0.02 -2.23
C TRP A 30 10.36 0.52 -3.55
N ILE A 31 9.86 1.67 -4.03
CA ILE A 31 10.36 2.37 -5.23
C ILE A 31 11.76 2.93 -4.99
N CYS A 32 12.16 3.23 -3.75
CA CYS A 32 13.49 3.71 -3.41
C CYS A 32 14.60 2.81 -3.96
N LYS A 33 14.41 1.49 -4.00
CA LYS A 33 15.39 0.57 -4.60
C LYS A 33 15.71 0.86 -6.07
N LYS A 34 14.77 1.47 -6.80
CA LYS A 34 14.97 1.89 -8.20
C LYS A 34 15.47 3.33 -8.32
N VAL A 35 14.96 4.23 -7.50
CA VAL A 35 15.18 5.67 -7.65
C VAL A 35 16.44 6.13 -6.92
N TRP A 36 16.68 5.69 -5.69
CA TRP A 36 17.81 6.14 -4.88
C TRP A 36 19.19 5.92 -5.57
N PRO A 37 19.46 4.76 -6.18
CA PRO A 37 20.73 4.51 -6.85
C PRO A 37 21.01 5.43 -8.05
N THR A 38 20.00 6.12 -8.57
CA THR A 38 20.20 7.10 -9.67
C THR A 38 20.83 8.41 -9.20
N GLY A 39 20.81 8.68 -7.88
CA GLY A 39 21.28 9.93 -7.30
C GLY A 39 20.38 11.14 -7.58
N ASN A 40 19.13 10.93 -8.01
CA ASN A 40 18.17 11.98 -8.35
C ASN A 40 17.36 12.50 -7.16
N LEU A 41 17.40 11.82 -6.03
CA LEU A 41 16.84 12.29 -4.77
C LEU A 41 17.97 12.73 -3.82
N GLN A 42 17.68 13.64 -2.90
CA GLN A 42 18.58 14.03 -1.83
C GLN A 42 18.13 13.49 -0.48
N ALA A 43 19.09 13.21 0.40
CA ALA A 43 18.81 12.82 1.78
C ALA A 43 18.22 14.01 2.56
N MET A 44 17.24 13.71 3.40
CA MET A 44 16.56 14.72 4.21
C MET A 44 17.01 14.67 5.66
N ASP A 45 17.33 15.83 6.19
CA ASP A 45 17.74 16.04 7.58
C ASP A 45 16.52 15.89 8.51
N THR A 46 16.50 14.84 9.32
CA THR A 46 15.40 14.55 10.23
C THR A 46 15.24 15.61 11.33
N SER A 47 16.27 16.35 11.64
CA SER A 47 16.21 17.45 12.62
C SER A 47 15.34 18.64 12.16
N LYS A 48 15.07 18.73 10.85
CA LYS A 48 14.18 19.74 10.26
C LYS A 48 12.71 19.28 10.21
N ILE A 49 12.40 18.07 10.66
CA ILE A 49 11.04 17.51 10.67
C ILE A 49 10.45 17.65 12.08
N ALA A 50 9.52 18.58 12.23
CA ALA A 50 8.99 18.97 13.54
C ALA A 50 8.31 17.83 14.33
N ASN A 51 7.65 16.88 13.64
CA ASN A 51 6.98 15.72 14.23
C ASN A 51 7.70 14.41 13.97
N TYR A 52 9.03 14.44 13.76
CA TYR A 52 9.82 13.25 13.47
C TYR A 52 9.71 12.17 14.57
N ASP A 53 9.72 12.58 15.82
CA ASP A 53 9.57 11.70 16.99
C ASP A 53 8.25 10.95 17.02
N LYS A 54 7.19 11.54 16.45
CA LYS A 54 5.83 10.97 16.38
C LYS A 54 5.61 9.99 15.19
N ILE A 55 6.60 9.88 14.29
CA ILE A 55 6.54 8.90 13.22
C ILE A 55 6.53 7.48 13.82
N VAL A 56 5.59 6.65 13.38
CA VAL A 56 5.41 5.28 13.88
C VAL A 56 6.65 4.41 13.66
N GLY A 57 6.89 3.46 14.57
CA GLY A 57 8.06 2.57 14.58
C GLY A 57 8.26 1.76 13.30
N ILE A 58 7.21 1.49 12.54
CA ILE A 58 7.26 0.79 11.25
C ILE A 58 8.29 1.43 10.29
N PHE A 59 8.34 2.77 10.22
CA PHE A 59 9.24 3.50 9.34
C PHE A 59 10.66 3.69 9.93
N LYS A 60 10.82 3.50 11.22
CA LYS A 60 12.10 3.68 11.93
C LYS A 60 12.83 2.36 12.17
N SER A 61 12.13 1.37 12.74
CA SER A 61 12.68 0.07 13.11
C SER A 61 12.05 -1.12 12.40
N GLY A 62 11.06 -0.89 11.54
CA GLY A 62 10.25 -1.93 10.90
C GLY A 62 9.24 -2.60 11.84
N LYS A 63 9.14 -2.16 13.09
CA LYS A 63 8.33 -2.80 14.13
C LYS A 63 7.15 -1.93 14.52
N LEU A 64 6.00 -2.56 14.64
CA LEU A 64 4.79 -1.95 15.20
C LEU A 64 4.86 -1.84 16.72
N THR A 65 5.33 -2.92 17.35
CA THR A 65 5.66 -3.03 18.77
C THR A 65 7.03 -3.69 18.91
N PRO A 66 7.70 -3.61 20.07
CA PRO A 66 9.01 -4.27 20.26
C PRO A 66 9.02 -5.77 19.93
N GLU A 67 7.87 -6.45 20.09
CA GLU A 67 7.70 -7.89 19.87
C GLU A 67 7.33 -8.23 18.42
N SER A 68 7.03 -7.24 17.59
CA SER A 68 6.60 -7.47 16.19
C SER A 68 7.69 -8.15 15.37
N VAL A 69 7.27 -9.09 14.55
CA VAL A 69 8.11 -9.70 13.50
C VAL A 69 8.07 -8.80 12.27
N ILE A 70 9.24 -8.56 11.68
CA ILE A 70 9.33 -7.83 10.40
C ILE A 70 8.90 -8.78 9.30
N ALA A 71 7.87 -8.37 8.54
CA ALA A 71 7.36 -9.15 7.42
C ALA A 71 8.34 -9.18 6.24
N GLN A 72 8.15 -10.14 5.33
CA GLN A 72 8.93 -10.29 4.09
C GLN A 72 8.82 -9.05 3.19
N GLY A 73 9.69 -8.96 2.19
CA GLY A 73 9.70 -7.87 1.22
C GLY A 73 10.47 -6.62 1.66
N THR A 74 10.15 -5.47 1.07
CA THR A 74 10.84 -4.20 1.37
C THR A 74 10.11 -3.43 2.48
N ALA A 75 10.33 -3.84 3.73
CA ALA A 75 9.84 -3.07 4.87
C ALA A 75 10.43 -1.65 4.82
N PRO A 76 9.64 -0.59 5.07
CA PRO A 76 10.06 0.80 4.85
C PRO A 76 11.39 1.20 5.49
N HIS A 77 11.69 0.74 6.70
CA HIS A 77 12.92 1.06 7.42
C HIS A 77 14.17 0.56 6.68
N THR A 78 14.09 -0.51 5.87
CA THR A 78 15.25 -1.09 5.16
C THR A 78 15.77 -0.21 4.00
N VAL A 79 14.98 0.76 3.59
CA VAL A 79 15.33 1.72 2.54
C VAL A 79 15.10 3.17 2.98
N GLY A 80 14.77 3.37 4.26
CA GLY A 80 14.36 4.66 4.82
C GLY A 80 15.52 5.56 5.22
N PHE A 81 16.70 5.01 5.50
CA PHE A 81 17.82 5.75 6.05
C PHE A 81 19.09 5.63 5.21
N VAL A 82 19.94 6.63 5.33
CA VAL A 82 21.30 6.67 4.72
C VAL A 82 22.30 7.29 5.69
N ASP A 83 23.60 7.02 5.48
CA ASP A 83 24.68 7.51 6.33
C ASP A 83 25.13 8.93 5.91
N GLY A 84 24.33 9.93 6.24
CA GLY A 84 24.66 11.34 5.98
C GLY A 84 24.00 11.94 4.75
N PRO A 85 24.23 13.24 4.48
CA PRO A 85 23.57 14.01 3.42
C PRO A 85 23.92 13.52 2.01
N ASP A 86 25.08 12.91 1.84
CA ASP A 86 25.58 12.37 0.56
C ASP A 86 25.59 10.83 0.56
N GLY A 87 24.89 10.19 1.49
CA GLY A 87 24.80 8.74 1.60
C GLY A 87 24.18 8.12 0.33
N THR A 88 24.86 7.15 -0.27
CA THR A 88 24.40 6.46 -1.49
C THR A 88 23.83 5.08 -1.22
N SER A 89 24.15 4.51 -0.08
CA SER A 89 23.68 3.20 0.36
C SER A 89 22.69 3.33 1.51
N PHE A 90 21.70 2.43 1.54
CA PHE A 90 20.76 2.37 2.65
C PHE A 90 21.46 1.91 3.93
N SER A 91 21.06 2.50 5.05
CA SER A 91 21.49 2.11 6.39
C SER A 91 20.50 1.12 6.99
N ASP A 92 21.02 0.09 7.66
CA ASP A 92 20.20 -0.91 8.37
C ASP A 92 19.61 -0.39 9.69
N SER A 93 19.94 0.85 10.08
CA SER A 93 19.49 1.46 11.32
C SER A 93 19.10 2.92 11.12
N GLU A 94 18.31 3.43 12.05
CA GLU A 94 17.93 4.85 12.10
C GLU A 94 19.17 5.76 12.17
N THR A 95 19.20 6.76 11.29
CA THR A 95 20.21 7.82 11.24
C THR A 95 19.53 9.18 11.27
N GLY A 96 20.31 10.28 11.24
CA GLY A 96 19.77 11.62 11.09
C GLY A 96 19.33 11.97 9.66
N TRP A 97 19.36 11.01 8.71
CA TRP A 97 19.12 11.27 7.29
C TRP A 97 18.19 10.22 6.67
N MET A 98 17.07 10.68 6.12
CA MET A 98 16.10 9.81 5.46
C MET A 98 16.06 9.99 3.95
N THR A 99 15.77 8.91 3.25
CA THR A 99 15.52 8.89 1.80
C THR A 99 14.15 9.47 1.44
N LEU A 100 13.15 9.12 2.24
CA LEU A 100 11.77 9.59 2.16
C LEU A 100 11.27 9.94 3.56
N ILE A 101 10.48 11.00 3.68
CA ILE A 101 9.72 11.27 4.89
C ILE A 101 8.37 10.59 4.77
N PRO A 102 8.01 9.66 5.69
CA PRO A 102 6.79 8.87 5.57
C PRO A 102 5.52 9.71 5.64
N THR A 103 4.52 9.31 4.86
CA THR A 103 3.22 10.00 4.75
C THR A 103 2.08 9.11 5.21
N ILE A 104 1.68 8.18 4.37
CA ILE A 104 0.59 7.23 4.61
C ILE A 104 1.03 5.81 4.27
N TYR A 105 0.32 4.84 4.78
CA TYR A 105 0.53 3.42 4.50
C TYR A 105 -0.75 2.63 4.72
N ASN A 106 -0.76 1.39 4.28
CA ASN A 106 -1.90 0.51 4.50
C ASN A 106 -1.50 -0.96 4.45
N ALA A 107 -2.43 -1.80 4.89
CA ALA A 107 -2.42 -3.24 4.76
C ALA A 107 -3.52 -3.65 3.77
N ASP A 108 -3.13 -4.10 2.58
CA ASP A 108 -4.01 -4.43 1.47
C ASP A 108 -4.38 -5.90 1.44
N THR A 109 -5.60 -6.19 0.96
CA THR A 109 -6.20 -7.53 0.92
C THR A 109 -7.24 -7.63 -0.20
N LEU A 110 -8.08 -8.67 -0.15
CA LEU A 110 -9.19 -8.83 -1.08
C LEU A 110 -10.37 -7.96 -0.68
N GLY A 111 -10.95 -7.26 -1.66
CA GLY A 111 -12.28 -6.69 -1.59
C GLY A 111 -13.31 -7.72 -2.06
N ILE A 112 -14.43 -7.82 -1.36
CA ILE A 112 -15.51 -8.75 -1.67
C ILE A 112 -16.88 -8.06 -1.69
N ARG A 113 -17.82 -8.65 -2.44
CA ARG A 113 -19.25 -8.31 -2.48
C ARG A 113 -20.01 -9.33 -1.64
N PRO A 114 -20.20 -9.08 -0.33
CA PRO A 114 -20.83 -10.04 0.57
C PRO A 114 -22.29 -10.36 0.19
N ASP A 115 -22.98 -9.40 -0.43
CA ASP A 115 -24.34 -9.56 -0.94
C ASP A 115 -24.45 -10.51 -2.15
N LEU A 116 -23.34 -10.74 -2.87
CA LEU A 116 -23.29 -11.63 -4.04
C LEU A 116 -22.59 -12.96 -3.76
N ILE A 117 -21.82 -13.07 -2.69
CA ILE A 117 -21.08 -14.29 -2.32
C ILE A 117 -21.89 -15.17 -1.34
N GLY A 118 -22.54 -14.58 -0.34
CA GLY A 118 -23.46 -15.30 0.55
C GLY A 118 -22.79 -16.27 1.56
N ARG A 119 -21.45 -16.28 1.67
CA ARG A 119 -20.66 -17.06 2.62
C ARG A 119 -19.39 -16.30 3.07
N PRO A 120 -18.79 -16.69 4.21
CA PRO A 120 -17.52 -16.14 4.63
C PRO A 120 -16.39 -16.41 3.62
N ILE A 121 -15.48 -15.42 3.49
CA ILE A 121 -14.22 -15.52 2.76
C ILE A 121 -13.10 -15.38 3.79
N GLU A 122 -12.21 -16.38 3.89
CA GLU A 122 -11.24 -16.46 4.98
C GLU A 122 -9.78 -16.59 4.51
N SER A 123 -9.55 -16.77 3.20
CA SER A 123 -8.24 -17.07 2.65
C SER A 123 -8.00 -16.38 1.31
N TRP A 124 -6.76 -16.04 1.01
CA TRP A 124 -6.33 -15.58 -0.30
C TRP A 124 -6.60 -16.62 -1.41
N THR A 125 -6.68 -17.92 -1.08
CA THR A 125 -6.98 -18.99 -2.03
C THR A 125 -8.30 -18.78 -2.76
N GLU A 126 -9.23 -18.04 -2.17
CA GLU A 126 -10.55 -17.77 -2.74
C GLU A 126 -10.48 -16.99 -4.05
N LEU A 127 -9.40 -16.25 -4.32
CA LEU A 127 -9.21 -15.57 -5.59
C LEU A 127 -9.14 -16.55 -6.77
N LEU A 128 -8.67 -17.79 -6.55
CA LEU A 128 -8.65 -18.87 -7.53
C LEU A 128 -9.75 -19.94 -7.32
N ASN A 129 -10.68 -19.73 -6.39
CA ASN A 129 -11.78 -20.66 -6.18
C ASN A 129 -12.66 -20.71 -7.42
N PRO A 130 -12.94 -21.93 -7.98
CA PRO A 130 -13.79 -22.12 -9.17
C PRO A 130 -15.21 -21.56 -9.04
N GLU A 131 -15.71 -21.36 -7.82
CA GLU A 131 -17.00 -20.72 -7.53
C GLU A 131 -17.04 -19.30 -8.12
N PHE A 132 -15.92 -18.61 -8.15
CA PHE A 132 -15.80 -17.24 -8.66
C PHE A 132 -15.27 -17.15 -10.09
N LYS A 133 -15.37 -18.25 -10.84
CA LYS A 133 -14.95 -18.27 -12.26
C LYS A 133 -15.66 -17.19 -13.06
N GLY A 134 -14.87 -16.35 -13.75
CA GLY A 134 -15.35 -15.22 -14.53
C GLY A 134 -15.84 -14.04 -13.68
N LYS A 135 -15.56 -14.04 -12.35
CA LYS A 135 -15.99 -13.00 -11.40
C LYS A 135 -14.85 -12.51 -10.50
N ALA A 136 -13.64 -13.00 -10.71
CA ALA A 136 -12.45 -12.55 -10.00
C ALA A 136 -11.67 -11.51 -10.82
N SER A 137 -10.88 -10.67 -10.14
CA SER A 137 -9.98 -9.72 -10.77
C SER A 137 -8.72 -9.53 -9.92
N ILE A 138 -7.62 -9.09 -10.55
CA ILE A 138 -6.36 -8.78 -9.89
C ILE A 138 -5.77 -7.49 -10.48
N LEU A 139 -4.98 -6.78 -9.67
CA LEU A 139 -4.27 -5.58 -10.07
C LEU A 139 -3.21 -5.88 -11.14
N ASP A 140 -3.24 -5.20 -12.28
CA ASP A 140 -2.25 -5.29 -13.36
C ASP A 140 -1.14 -4.23 -13.20
N ILE A 141 -0.45 -4.30 -12.06
CA ILE A 141 0.84 -3.66 -11.81
C ILE A 141 1.79 -4.78 -11.40
N SER A 142 2.77 -5.10 -12.25
CA SER A 142 3.59 -6.31 -12.13
C SER A 142 4.24 -6.50 -10.76
N SER A 143 4.83 -5.44 -10.20
CA SER A 143 5.52 -5.47 -8.90
C SER A 143 4.58 -5.65 -7.69
N ILE A 144 3.30 -5.37 -7.86
CA ILE A 144 2.27 -5.53 -6.82
C ILE A 144 1.48 -6.81 -7.05
N GLY A 145 0.97 -7.02 -8.27
CA GLY A 145 0.13 -8.16 -8.61
C GLY A 145 0.83 -9.50 -8.43
N ILE A 146 2.15 -9.58 -8.71
CA ILE A 146 2.92 -10.82 -8.47
C ILE A 146 2.96 -11.19 -6.98
N MET A 147 2.93 -10.22 -6.09
CA MET A 147 2.92 -10.47 -4.64
C MET A 147 1.53 -10.92 -4.16
N ASP A 148 0.45 -10.36 -4.73
CA ASP A 148 -0.90 -10.89 -4.49
C ASP A 148 -1.01 -12.34 -4.97
N MET A 149 -0.42 -12.67 -6.15
CA MET A 149 -0.32 -14.05 -6.61
C MET A 149 0.46 -14.95 -5.65
N ALA A 150 1.56 -14.44 -5.09
CA ALA A 150 2.36 -15.20 -4.12
C ALA A 150 1.59 -15.48 -2.83
N MET A 151 0.80 -14.53 -2.34
CA MET A 151 -0.10 -14.75 -1.19
C MET A 151 -1.07 -15.92 -1.46
N VAL A 152 -1.62 -15.98 -2.67
CA VAL A 152 -2.51 -17.09 -3.09
C VAL A 152 -1.76 -18.41 -3.18
N CYS A 153 -0.63 -18.47 -3.89
CA CYS A 153 0.13 -19.71 -4.10
C CYS A 153 0.66 -20.29 -2.79
N GLU A 154 1.12 -19.46 -1.87
CA GLU A 154 1.56 -19.88 -0.54
C GLU A 154 0.37 -20.41 0.29
N ALA A 155 -0.76 -19.70 0.26
CA ALA A 155 -1.98 -20.12 0.94
C ALA A 155 -2.54 -21.46 0.42
N MET A 156 -2.35 -21.75 -0.88
CA MET A 156 -2.70 -23.05 -1.49
C MET A 156 -1.71 -24.17 -1.11
N GLY A 157 -0.54 -23.84 -0.56
CA GLY A 157 0.54 -24.78 -0.30
C GLY A 157 1.30 -25.22 -1.54
N GLU A 158 1.15 -24.51 -2.66
CA GLU A 158 1.82 -24.83 -3.95
C GLU A 158 3.28 -24.38 -3.98
N ILE A 159 3.58 -23.27 -3.28
CA ILE A 159 4.92 -22.69 -3.24
C ILE A 159 5.20 -22.19 -1.80
N ALA A 160 6.36 -22.59 -1.25
CA ALA A 160 6.91 -22.01 -0.05
C ALA A 160 8.00 -21.02 -0.46
N TYR A 161 7.69 -19.73 -0.36
CA TYR A 161 8.64 -18.67 -0.74
C TYR A 161 9.69 -18.45 0.35
N GLY A 162 10.94 -18.28 -0.07
CA GLY A 162 11.98 -17.78 0.82
C GLY A 162 11.70 -16.33 1.25
N ASP A 163 11.39 -15.48 0.28
CA ASP A 163 10.88 -14.12 0.45
C ASP A 163 9.95 -13.78 -0.73
N LYS A 164 8.66 -13.54 -0.45
CA LYS A 164 7.68 -13.12 -1.47
C LYS A 164 8.08 -11.82 -2.18
N GLY A 165 8.82 -10.95 -1.50
CA GLY A 165 9.33 -9.70 -2.07
C GLY A 165 10.64 -9.84 -2.87
N ASN A 166 11.31 -11.00 -2.81
CA ASN A 166 12.54 -11.26 -3.55
C ASN A 166 12.59 -12.70 -4.09
N MET A 167 11.64 -13.03 -4.96
CA MET A 167 11.47 -14.35 -5.53
C MET A 167 12.63 -14.74 -6.47
N THR A 168 13.02 -16.01 -6.40
CA THR A 168 13.87 -16.64 -7.41
C THR A 168 13.13 -16.76 -8.75
N ARG A 169 13.86 -16.96 -9.85
CA ARG A 169 13.26 -17.21 -11.17
C ARG A 169 12.34 -18.42 -11.18
N GLU A 170 12.68 -19.48 -10.45
CA GLU A 170 11.86 -20.67 -10.32
C GLU A 170 10.53 -20.39 -9.61
N GLU A 171 10.55 -19.59 -8.52
CA GLU A 171 9.35 -19.17 -7.81
C GLU A 171 8.48 -18.26 -8.69
N ILE A 172 9.08 -17.32 -9.45
CA ILE A 172 8.37 -16.47 -10.42
C ILE A 172 7.70 -17.34 -11.49
N ASP A 173 8.44 -18.28 -12.12
CA ASP A 173 7.90 -19.13 -13.18
C ASP A 173 6.72 -19.99 -12.68
N LYS A 174 6.83 -20.60 -11.51
CA LYS A 174 5.75 -21.40 -10.92
C LYS A 174 4.52 -20.54 -10.60
N THR A 175 4.72 -19.37 -9.99
CA THR A 175 3.63 -18.42 -9.66
C THR A 175 2.88 -18.00 -10.92
N ILE A 176 3.61 -17.56 -11.95
CA ILE A 176 3.05 -17.14 -13.23
C ILE A 176 2.33 -18.29 -13.95
N ALA A 177 2.87 -19.51 -13.89
CA ALA A 177 2.26 -20.68 -14.53
C ALA A 177 0.87 -21.00 -13.92
N ILE A 178 0.74 -21.01 -12.59
CA ILE A 178 -0.54 -21.24 -11.89
C ILE A 178 -1.60 -20.22 -12.33
N PHE A 179 -1.24 -18.94 -12.34
CA PHE A 179 -2.18 -17.88 -12.70
C PHE A 179 -2.49 -17.81 -14.20
N THR A 180 -1.52 -18.19 -15.06
CA THR A 180 -1.73 -18.32 -16.49
C THR A 180 -2.73 -19.45 -16.81
N GLU A 181 -2.64 -20.57 -16.09
CA GLU A 181 -3.61 -21.66 -16.22
C GLU A 181 -4.98 -21.23 -15.75
N ALA A 182 -5.09 -20.58 -14.58
CA ALA A 182 -6.35 -20.05 -14.09
C ALA A 182 -6.98 -19.05 -15.07
N LYS A 183 -6.19 -18.15 -15.66
CA LYS A 183 -6.64 -17.19 -16.69
C LYS A 183 -7.19 -17.92 -17.91
N LYS A 184 -6.45 -18.88 -18.47
CA LYS A 184 -6.89 -19.69 -19.62
C LYS A 184 -8.18 -20.46 -19.34
N ASN A 185 -8.37 -20.87 -18.10
CA ASN A 185 -9.59 -21.51 -17.63
C ASN A 185 -10.75 -20.53 -17.40
N GLY A 186 -10.53 -19.21 -17.61
CA GLY A 186 -11.56 -18.18 -17.48
C GLY A 186 -11.87 -17.76 -16.05
N GLN A 187 -10.93 -17.89 -15.11
CA GLN A 187 -11.10 -17.48 -13.72
C GLN A 187 -11.34 -15.98 -13.59
N PHE A 188 -10.57 -15.18 -14.34
CA PHE A 188 -10.60 -13.73 -14.21
C PHE A 188 -11.59 -13.10 -15.19
N ARG A 189 -12.37 -12.13 -14.69
CA ARG A 189 -13.25 -11.26 -15.51
C ARG A 189 -12.44 -10.14 -16.16
N ALA A 190 -11.48 -9.58 -15.43
CA ALA A 190 -10.65 -8.46 -15.86
C ALA A 190 -9.34 -8.38 -15.06
N PHE A 191 -8.44 -7.54 -15.55
CA PHE A 191 -7.24 -7.06 -14.84
C PHE A 191 -7.34 -5.54 -14.82
N TRP A 192 -7.26 -4.93 -13.63
CA TRP A 192 -7.45 -3.49 -13.46
C TRP A 192 -6.12 -2.78 -13.19
N LYS A 193 -5.97 -1.56 -13.67
CA LYS A 193 -4.78 -0.70 -13.49
C LYS A 193 -5.07 0.56 -12.70
N THR A 194 -6.28 1.09 -12.86
CA THR A 194 -6.64 2.38 -12.28
C THR A 194 -7.60 2.20 -11.12
N PHE A 195 -7.61 3.19 -10.23
CA PHE A 195 -8.53 3.26 -9.11
C PHE A 195 -10.00 3.11 -9.56
N ASP A 196 -10.38 3.85 -10.61
CA ASP A 196 -11.75 3.85 -11.11
C ASP A 196 -12.15 2.51 -11.71
N GLU A 197 -11.25 1.81 -12.41
CA GLU A 197 -11.52 0.44 -12.91
C GLU A 197 -11.81 -0.51 -11.76
N SER A 198 -10.99 -0.50 -10.69
CA SER A 198 -11.20 -1.32 -9.49
C SER A 198 -12.57 -1.06 -8.87
N VAL A 199 -12.91 0.22 -8.65
CA VAL A 199 -14.20 0.63 -8.08
C VAL A 199 -15.37 0.19 -8.96
N ASN A 200 -15.30 0.42 -10.26
CA ASN A 200 -16.38 0.14 -11.19
C ASN A 200 -16.66 -1.37 -11.37
N LEU A 201 -15.61 -2.19 -11.41
CA LEU A 201 -15.73 -3.66 -11.47
C LEU A 201 -16.49 -4.22 -10.26
N MET A 202 -16.15 -3.74 -9.05
CA MET A 202 -16.84 -4.15 -7.82
C MET A 202 -18.25 -3.57 -7.74
N ALA A 203 -18.43 -2.30 -8.07
CA ALA A 203 -19.72 -1.62 -7.99
C ALA A 203 -20.76 -2.21 -8.97
N SER A 204 -20.35 -2.58 -10.17
CA SER A 204 -21.23 -3.22 -11.16
C SER A 204 -21.63 -4.66 -10.77
N GLY A 205 -20.86 -5.33 -9.91
CA GLY A 205 -21.03 -6.75 -9.60
C GLY A 205 -20.52 -7.69 -10.68
N GLU A 206 -19.82 -7.17 -11.71
CA GLU A 206 -19.11 -8.01 -12.70
C GLU A 206 -17.98 -8.78 -12.03
N VAL A 207 -17.37 -8.19 -11.01
CA VAL A 207 -16.40 -8.82 -10.14
C VAL A 207 -16.96 -8.86 -8.72
N VAL A 208 -16.83 -9.98 -8.05
CA VAL A 208 -17.31 -10.17 -6.68
C VAL A 208 -16.17 -10.33 -5.67
N ILE A 209 -14.95 -10.63 -6.16
CA ILE A 209 -13.72 -10.80 -5.39
C ILE A 209 -12.53 -10.29 -6.21
N GLN A 210 -11.71 -9.42 -5.61
CA GLN A 210 -10.49 -8.92 -6.26
C GLN A 210 -9.47 -8.44 -5.23
N SER A 211 -8.16 -8.47 -5.59
CA SER A 211 -7.18 -7.67 -4.86
C SER A 211 -7.55 -6.19 -5.00
N MET A 212 -7.53 -5.43 -3.91
CA MET A 212 -8.13 -4.10 -3.91
C MET A 212 -7.44 -3.17 -2.92
N TRP A 213 -7.57 -1.86 -3.14
CA TRP A 213 -7.10 -0.83 -2.21
C TRP A 213 -8.22 -0.39 -1.26
N SER A 214 -7.88 -0.11 -0.01
CA SER A 214 -8.84 0.34 1.01
C SER A 214 -9.71 1.53 0.56
N PRO A 215 -9.17 2.61 -0.03
CA PRO A 215 -10.00 3.72 -0.49
C PRO A 215 -10.97 3.34 -1.61
N ALA A 216 -10.67 2.30 -2.40
CA ALA A 216 -11.60 1.81 -3.40
C ALA A 216 -12.81 1.10 -2.75
N ILE A 217 -12.60 0.39 -1.62
CA ILE A 217 -13.72 -0.14 -0.80
C ILE A 217 -14.58 1.01 -0.29
N THR A 218 -13.96 2.07 0.25
CA THR A 218 -14.64 3.28 0.70
C THR A 218 -15.48 3.90 -0.42
N ALA A 219 -14.93 4.01 -1.62
CA ALA A 219 -15.63 4.55 -2.78
C ALA A 219 -16.80 3.67 -3.26
N VAL A 220 -16.73 2.33 -3.11
CA VAL A 220 -17.86 1.44 -3.39
C VAL A 220 -18.94 1.60 -2.32
N LYS A 221 -18.55 1.61 -1.03
CA LYS A 221 -19.49 1.82 0.09
C LYS A 221 -20.21 3.16 0.01
N SER A 222 -19.53 4.24 -0.39
CA SER A 222 -20.14 5.58 -0.53
C SER A 222 -21.24 5.64 -1.61
N ARG A 223 -21.25 4.69 -2.55
CA ARG A 223 -22.32 4.50 -3.53
C ARG A 223 -23.51 3.70 -2.98
N GLY A 224 -23.52 3.35 -1.68
CA GLY A 224 -24.53 2.50 -1.04
C GLY A 224 -24.43 1.01 -1.43
N ILE A 225 -23.28 0.57 -1.93
CA ILE A 225 -23.06 -0.79 -2.40
C ILE A 225 -22.28 -1.55 -1.32
N PRO A 226 -22.77 -2.75 -0.86
CA PRO A 226 -22.06 -3.57 0.09
C PRO A 226 -20.69 -3.99 -0.44
N CYS A 227 -19.64 -3.70 0.31
CA CYS A 227 -18.28 -4.10 -0.02
C CYS A 227 -17.50 -4.25 1.29
N VAL A 228 -16.71 -5.31 1.40
CA VAL A 228 -15.89 -5.60 2.60
C VAL A 228 -14.43 -5.70 2.21
N TYR A 229 -13.57 -5.04 2.99
CA TYR A 229 -12.12 -5.20 2.91
C TYR A 229 -11.70 -6.37 3.79
N GLN A 230 -11.66 -7.55 3.18
CA GLN A 230 -11.73 -8.82 3.89
C GLN A 230 -10.46 -9.13 4.69
N PRO A 231 -10.54 -9.30 6.02
CA PRO A 231 -9.44 -9.89 6.78
C PRO A 231 -9.29 -11.37 6.42
N LEU A 232 -8.07 -11.79 6.09
CA LEU A 232 -7.75 -13.15 5.68
C LEU A 232 -6.73 -13.77 6.64
N LYS A 233 -6.78 -15.08 6.83
CA LYS A 233 -5.94 -15.81 7.80
C LYS A 233 -4.44 -15.74 7.46
N GLU A 234 -4.09 -15.55 6.21
CA GLU A 234 -2.69 -15.40 5.78
C GLU A 234 -2.16 -13.96 5.96
N GLY A 235 -3.03 -13.04 6.37
CA GLY A 235 -2.70 -11.65 6.60
C GLY A 235 -2.73 -10.80 5.33
N TYR A 236 -1.98 -9.70 5.36
CA TYR A 236 -2.05 -8.61 4.41
C TYR A 236 -0.75 -8.43 3.64
N ARG A 237 -0.86 -7.89 2.43
CA ARG A 237 0.25 -7.24 1.73
C ARG A 237 0.24 -5.75 2.08
N SER A 238 1.40 -5.18 2.38
CA SER A 238 1.50 -3.80 2.85
C SER A 238 2.39 -2.95 1.95
N TRP A 239 2.23 -1.64 2.06
CA TRP A 239 3.04 -0.62 1.41
C TRP A 239 3.11 0.64 2.29
N GLY A 240 4.13 1.47 2.09
CA GLY A 240 4.26 2.76 2.73
C GLY A 240 4.65 3.82 1.72
N GLY A 241 3.97 4.97 1.76
CA GLY A 241 4.28 6.15 0.98
C GLY A 241 5.20 7.10 1.73
N GLY A 242 5.91 7.92 0.98
CA GLY A 242 6.76 8.96 1.54
C GLY A 242 7.13 10.03 0.53
N ILE A 243 7.44 11.20 1.04
CA ILE A 243 7.89 12.35 0.28
C ILE A 243 9.39 12.29 0.11
N GLY A 244 9.86 12.27 -1.14
CA GLY A 244 11.26 12.46 -1.53
C GLY A 244 11.49 13.82 -2.18
N LEU A 245 12.67 14.37 -1.99
CA LEU A 245 13.08 15.66 -2.57
C LEU A 245 14.00 15.46 -3.75
N SER A 246 13.78 16.22 -4.82
CA SER A 246 14.70 16.26 -5.97
C SER A 246 16.09 16.69 -5.54
N LYS A 247 17.11 16.09 -6.15
CA LYS A 247 18.54 16.40 -5.91
C LYS A 247 18.88 17.87 -6.15
N GLY A 248 18.17 18.54 -7.04
CA GLY A 248 18.44 19.93 -7.44
C GLY A 248 17.93 21.00 -6.46
N LEU A 249 17.02 20.62 -5.53
CA LEU A 249 16.43 21.57 -4.60
C LEU A 249 17.46 22.21 -3.66
N SER A 250 17.41 23.53 -3.55
CA SER A 250 18.29 24.30 -2.66
C SER A 250 17.64 25.63 -2.25
N GLY A 251 18.22 26.32 -1.25
CA GLY A 251 17.78 27.63 -0.82
C GLY A 251 16.29 27.68 -0.44
N LEU A 252 15.57 28.70 -0.90
CA LEU A 252 14.15 28.92 -0.55
C LEU A 252 13.21 27.78 -1.04
N GLU A 253 13.52 27.14 -2.14
CA GLU A 253 12.73 26.01 -2.65
C GLU A 253 12.85 24.80 -1.72
N LEU A 254 14.06 24.52 -1.24
CA LEU A 254 14.28 23.48 -0.23
C LEU A 254 13.60 23.80 1.09
N ASP A 255 13.67 25.05 1.55
CA ASP A 255 12.97 25.49 2.77
C ASP A 255 11.45 25.33 2.63
N ALA A 256 10.88 25.70 1.47
CA ALA A 256 9.47 25.52 1.18
C ALA A 256 9.05 24.04 1.12
N ALA A 257 9.93 23.16 0.65
CA ALA A 257 9.69 21.72 0.65
C ALA A 257 9.62 21.15 2.08
N TYR A 258 10.52 21.56 2.98
CA TYR A 258 10.45 21.19 4.40
C TYR A 258 9.19 21.75 5.09
N GLU A 259 8.79 22.97 4.79
CA GLU A 259 7.53 23.56 5.30
C GLU A 259 6.32 22.74 4.84
N TYR A 260 6.28 22.31 3.57
CA TYR A 260 5.24 21.43 3.06
C TYR A 260 5.21 20.08 3.79
N ILE A 261 6.36 19.44 4.00
CA ILE A 261 6.48 18.19 4.74
C ILE A 261 5.99 18.36 6.18
N ASN A 262 6.41 19.43 6.86
CA ASN A 262 5.99 19.71 8.22
C ASN A 262 4.48 19.99 8.33
N TRP A 263 3.92 20.73 7.34
CA TRP A 263 2.47 20.90 7.24
C TRP A 263 1.75 19.57 7.04
N TYR A 264 2.25 18.71 6.15
CA TYR A 264 1.68 17.38 5.90
C TYR A 264 1.63 16.55 7.20
N LEU A 265 2.73 16.52 7.95
CA LEU A 265 2.85 15.78 9.20
C LEU A 265 2.23 16.50 10.41
N SER A 266 1.64 17.69 10.25
CA SER A 266 0.95 18.40 11.33
C SER A 266 -0.36 17.74 11.76
N GLY A 267 -0.90 16.81 10.94
CA GLY A 267 -1.98 15.91 11.30
C GLY A 267 -3.27 16.08 10.47
N TRP A 268 -3.56 17.29 9.96
CA TRP A 268 -4.80 17.51 9.20
C TRP A 268 -4.91 16.58 7.97
N VAL A 269 -3.84 16.47 7.18
CA VAL A 269 -3.79 15.57 6.01
C VAL A 269 -3.97 14.13 6.44
N GLY A 270 -3.27 13.71 7.51
CA GLY A 270 -3.40 12.36 8.05
C GLY A 270 -4.83 12.03 8.48
N GLY A 271 -5.49 12.95 9.23
CA GLY A 271 -6.89 12.76 9.63
C GLY A 271 -7.86 12.70 8.44
N TYR A 272 -7.61 13.50 7.40
CA TYR A 272 -8.39 13.47 6.14
C TYR A 272 -8.25 12.11 5.44
N LEU A 273 -7.02 11.61 5.29
CA LEU A 273 -6.73 10.35 4.59
C LEU A 273 -7.15 9.12 5.40
N MET A 274 -7.10 9.18 6.74
CA MET A 274 -7.62 8.09 7.58
C MET A 274 -9.12 7.86 7.39
N ARG A 275 -9.91 8.89 7.08
CA ARG A 275 -11.33 8.75 6.71
C ARG A 275 -11.56 8.04 5.36
N GLN A 276 -10.50 7.84 4.58
CA GLN A 276 -10.51 7.03 3.36
C GLN A 276 -10.00 5.60 3.60
N GLY A 277 -9.62 5.27 4.83
CA GLY A 277 -9.15 3.95 5.22
C GLY A 277 -7.64 3.75 5.22
N TYR A 278 -6.83 4.79 4.93
CA TYR A 278 -5.38 4.78 5.10
C TYR A 278 -4.96 4.87 6.57
N TYR A 279 -3.68 4.68 6.84
CA TYR A 279 -3.06 5.05 8.11
C TYR A 279 -2.06 6.18 7.89
N SER A 280 -2.02 7.13 8.84
CA SER A 280 -1.06 8.22 8.87
C SER A 280 0.26 7.75 9.48
N ALA A 281 1.39 8.19 8.95
CA ALA A 281 2.70 7.96 9.54
C ALA A 281 2.85 8.65 10.92
N VAL A 282 2.02 9.64 11.23
CA VAL A 282 1.96 10.39 12.49
C VAL A 282 0.55 10.34 13.08
N PRO A 283 0.10 9.17 13.58
CA PRO A 283 -1.28 9.00 14.04
C PRO A 283 -1.63 9.93 15.24
N GLU A 284 -0.68 10.23 16.11
CA GLU A 284 -0.92 11.10 17.27
C GLU A 284 -1.35 12.51 16.85
N THR A 285 -0.66 13.12 15.88
CA THR A 285 -1.07 14.45 15.38
C THR A 285 -2.35 14.37 14.56
N SER A 286 -2.56 13.28 13.82
CA SER A 286 -3.76 13.07 13.01
C SER A 286 -5.02 12.93 13.85
N LYS A 287 -4.91 12.34 15.05
CA LYS A 287 -6.00 12.18 16.01
C LYS A 287 -6.65 13.52 16.37
N GLU A 288 -5.88 14.59 16.48
CA GLU A 288 -6.37 15.94 16.82
C GLU A 288 -7.38 16.50 15.81
N PHE A 289 -7.38 15.95 14.58
CA PHE A 289 -8.26 16.34 13.46
C PHE A 289 -9.38 15.33 13.19
N MET A 290 -9.60 14.39 14.11
CA MET A 290 -10.66 13.39 14.04
C MET A 290 -11.54 13.47 15.28
N SER A 291 -12.84 13.17 15.14
CA SER A 291 -13.70 12.96 16.28
C SER A 291 -13.34 11.67 17.02
N GLU A 292 -13.76 11.55 18.29
CA GLU A 292 -13.58 10.29 19.05
C GLU A 292 -14.23 9.09 18.36
N ASN A 293 -15.39 9.30 17.71
CA ASN A 293 -16.08 8.28 16.94
C ASN A 293 -15.26 7.81 15.74
N GLU A 294 -14.73 8.75 14.93
CA GLU A 294 -13.90 8.43 13.77
C GLU A 294 -12.59 7.75 14.20
N TRP A 295 -11.92 8.25 15.23
CA TRP A 295 -10.70 7.63 15.75
C TRP A 295 -10.96 6.23 16.29
N GLY A 296 -12.03 6.06 17.10
CA GLY A 296 -12.46 4.77 17.60
C GLY A 296 -12.69 3.76 16.48
N TYR A 297 -13.42 4.16 15.45
CA TYR A 297 -13.72 3.31 14.29
C TYR A 297 -12.46 3.00 13.44
N TRP A 298 -11.77 4.06 12.97
CA TRP A 298 -10.69 3.90 11.98
C TRP A 298 -9.38 3.36 12.56
N PHE A 299 -9.05 3.70 13.80
CA PHE A 299 -7.77 3.34 14.41
C PHE A 299 -7.90 2.26 15.49
N GLU A 300 -8.87 2.39 16.37
CA GLU A 300 -9.02 1.48 17.49
C GLU A 300 -9.88 0.24 17.18
N GLY A 301 -10.58 0.19 16.02
CA GLY A 301 -11.44 -0.91 15.63
C GLY A 301 -12.69 -1.06 16.48
N LYS A 302 -13.11 0.02 17.16
CA LYS A 302 -14.31 0.06 17.98
C LYS A 302 -15.58 0.16 17.14
N GLU A 303 -16.70 -0.21 17.72
CA GLU A 303 -18.01 0.08 17.15
C GLU A 303 -18.20 1.59 16.99
N ALA A 304 -18.71 1.99 15.84
CA ALA A 304 -19.10 3.37 15.59
C ALA A 304 -20.24 3.76 16.53
N THR A 305 -20.09 4.87 17.25
CA THR A 305 -21.12 5.41 18.14
C THR A 305 -22.15 6.27 17.39
N ASP A 306 -21.80 6.70 16.18
CA ASP A 306 -22.64 7.46 15.24
C ASP A 306 -22.16 7.11 13.82
N VAL A 307 -22.89 7.59 12.81
CA VAL A 307 -22.55 7.38 11.40
C VAL A 307 -21.11 7.77 11.11
N ILE A 308 -20.37 6.91 10.43
CA ILE A 308 -19.05 7.21 9.87
C ILE A 308 -19.21 7.68 8.44
N THR A 309 -18.59 8.81 8.12
CA THR A 309 -18.62 9.41 6.80
C THR A 309 -17.25 9.46 6.13
N SER A 310 -17.27 9.50 4.78
CA SER A 310 -16.09 9.84 3.98
C SER A 310 -15.69 11.31 4.19
N PRO A 311 -14.52 11.77 3.75
CA PRO A 311 -14.15 13.19 3.76
C PRO A 311 -15.13 14.10 3.00
N THR A 312 -15.90 13.54 2.06
CA THR A 312 -16.92 14.23 1.25
C THR A 312 -18.32 14.16 1.86
N GLY A 313 -18.47 13.48 3.00
CA GLY A 313 -19.74 13.39 3.73
C GLY A 313 -20.60 12.17 3.36
N ASP A 314 -20.12 11.29 2.47
CA ASP A 314 -20.86 10.08 2.11
C ASP A 314 -20.82 9.07 3.27
N LYS A 315 -21.95 8.41 3.53
CA LYS A 315 -22.04 7.41 4.59
C LYS A 315 -21.22 6.17 4.24
N LEU A 316 -20.39 5.72 5.20
CA LEU A 316 -19.53 4.53 5.08
C LEU A 316 -19.91 3.41 6.03
N ALA A 317 -20.39 3.76 7.24
CA ALA A 317 -20.84 2.80 8.24
C ALA A 317 -21.95 3.40 9.10
N GLU A 318 -22.82 2.53 9.62
CA GLU A 318 -23.86 2.90 10.59
C GLU A 318 -23.32 2.82 12.03
N ALA A 319 -24.02 3.46 12.95
CA ALA A 319 -23.78 3.23 14.38
C ALA A 319 -23.91 1.74 14.72
N GLY A 320 -22.98 1.21 15.52
CA GLY A 320 -22.90 -0.21 15.87
C GLY A 320 -22.03 -1.04 14.91
N GLU A 321 -21.62 -0.52 13.76
CA GLU A 321 -20.71 -1.22 12.86
C GLU A 321 -19.24 -1.02 13.28
N THR A 322 -18.41 -2.03 13.01
CA THR A 322 -16.96 -1.99 13.21
C THR A 322 -16.21 -1.92 11.87
N ARG A 323 -14.99 -1.42 11.90
CA ARG A 323 -14.11 -1.45 10.73
C ARG A 323 -13.76 -2.88 10.32
N ASP A 324 -13.74 -3.14 9.02
CA ASP A 324 -13.25 -4.40 8.44
C ASP A 324 -11.80 -4.67 8.90
N GLY A 325 -11.54 -5.84 9.47
CA GLY A 325 -10.21 -6.25 9.92
C GLY A 325 -9.80 -5.75 11.30
N GLY A 326 -10.67 -5.03 12.02
CA GLY A 326 -10.42 -4.59 13.39
C GLY A 326 -9.54 -3.34 13.50
N SER A 327 -8.76 -3.27 14.58
CA SER A 327 -7.91 -2.14 14.91
C SER A 327 -6.69 -1.98 13.97
N PHE A 328 -6.03 -0.85 14.09
CA PHE A 328 -4.71 -0.61 13.50
C PHE A 328 -3.71 -1.73 13.85
N TYR A 329 -3.67 -2.13 15.12
CA TYR A 329 -2.73 -3.16 15.58
C TYR A 329 -3.10 -4.55 15.04
N ASP A 330 -4.39 -4.89 14.93
CA ASP A 330 -4.83 -6.16 14.35
C ASP A 330 -4.42 -6.25 12.87
N ARG A 331 -4.65 -5.19 12.10
CA ARG A 331 -4.37 -5.16 10.67
C ARG A 331 -2.87 -5.09 10.38
N MET A 332 -2.17 -4.13 10.94
CA MET A 332 -0.73 -3.96 10.70
C MET A 332 0.12 -5.04 11.37
N GLY A 333 -0.36 -5.62 12.48
CA GLY A 333 0.27 -6.78 13.11
C GLY A 333 0.16 -8.07 12.30
N ALA A 334 -0.80 -8.14 11.37
CA ALA A 334 -1.02 -9.29 10.48
C ALA A 334 -0.41 -9.09 9.07
N VAL A 335 0.47 -8.09 8.88
CA VAL A 335 1.17 -7.91 7.59
C VAL A 335 2.12 -9.08 7.33
N ALA A 336 1.92 -9.77 6.22
CA ALA A 336 2.71 -10.94 5.79
C ALA A 336 3.87 -10.56 4.85
N CYS A 337 3.70 -9.51 4.05
CA CYS A 337 4.76 -9.01 3.18
C CYS A 337 4.57 -7.53 2.82
N TRP A 338 5.67 -6.87 2.51
CA TRP A 338 5.73 -5.51 2.00
C TRP A 338 5.96 -5.51 0.49
N ASN A 339 5.36 -4.59 -0.23
CA ASN A 339 5.68 -4.35 -1.64
C ASN A 339 7.19 -4.23 -1.84
N ALA A 340 7.70 -4.77 -2.93
CA ALA A 340 9.13 -4.84 -3.17
C ALA A 340 9.51 -4.70 -4.64
N VAL A 341 10.74 -4.26 -4.88
CA VAL A 341 11.45 -4.48 -6.14
C VAL A 341 12.38 -5.66 -5.93
N MET A 342 12.14 -6.75 -6.64
CA MET A 342 12.94 -7.97 -6.59
C MET A 342 14.28 -7.79 -7.31
N ASP A 343 15.29 -8.55 -6.93
CA ASP A 343 16.55 -8.63 -7.69
C ASP A 343 16.30 -9.05 -9.13
N GLU A 344 15.38 -10.01 -9.33
CA GLU A 344 14.96 -10.50 -10.65
C GLU A 344 13.81 -9.66 -11.27
N ASN A 345 13.70 -8.37 -10.93
CA ASN A 345 12.60 -7.51 -11.38
C ASN A 345 12.41 -7.47 -12.90
N GLN A 346 13.49 -7.39 -13.69
CA GLN A 346 13.37 -7.37 -15.16
C GLN A 346 12.83 -8.70 -15.71
N TYR A 347 13.23 -9.81 -15.10
CA TYR A 347 12.71 -11.14 -15.42
C TYR A 347 11.24 -11.24 -15.08
N MET A 348 10.87 -10.83 -13.87
CA MET A 348 9.50 -10.83 -13.37
C MET A 348 8.55 -9.99 -14.24
N VAL A 349 8.92 -8.76 -14.61
CA VAL A 349 8.12 -7.89 -15.49
C VAL A 349 7.88 -8.55 -16.85
N ARG A 350 8.89 -9.19 -17.44
CA ARG A 350 8.72 -9.93 -18.71
C ARG A 350 7.72 -11.08 -18.54
N LYS A 351 7.83 -11.87 -17.47
CA LYS A 351 6.92 -12.99 -17.19
C LYS A 351 5.49 -12.51 -16.90
N TRP A 352 5.36 -11.38 -16.20
CA TRP A 352 4.06 -10.73 -16.02
C TRP A 352 3.41 -10.33 -17.35
N ASN A 353 4.17 -9.70 -18.24
CA ASN A 353 3.66 -9.33 -19.57
C ASN A 353 3.25 -10.56 -20.41
N GLU A 354 4.00 -11.67 -20.33
CA GLU A 354 3.62 -12.94 -20.94
C GLU A 354 2.28 -13.46 -20.36
N PHE A 355 2.08 -13.37 -19.03
CA PHE A 355 0.83 -13.73 -18.37
C PHE A 355 -0.33 -12.83 -18.82
N ILE A 356 -0.14 -11.50 -18.86
CA ILE A 356 -1.20 -10.58 -19.30
C ILE A 356 -1.56 -10.78 -20.77
N ALA A 357 -0.63 -11.20 -21.61
CA ALA A 357 -0.88 -11.47 -23.03
C ALA A 357 -1.47 -12.88 -23.32
N ALA A 358 -1.36 -13.84 -22.40
CA ALA A 358 -1.85 -15.23 -22.55
C ALA A 358 -3.42 -15.27 -22.47
#